data_42659bc6a19c9523e5cd0358ad045cbd
#
_entry.id   42659bc6a19c9523e5cd0358ad045cbd
#
_cell.length_a   1.000
_cell.length_b   1.000
_cell.length_c   1.000
_cell.angle_alpha   90.00
_cell.angle_beta   90.00
_cell.angle_gamma   90.00
#
_symmetry.space_group_name_H-M   'P 1'
#
loop_
_entity.id
_entity.type
_entity.pdbx_description
1 polymer ?
#
loop_
_entity_poly.entity_id
_entity_poly.type
_entity_poly.pdbx_seq_one_letter_code
_entity_poly.pdbx_strand_id
1 'polypeptide(L)' 'MYAVINRKTDRVLQTCSTKEGALIAAQVEKDKLPLPERGSITAVAMDDEGYTDILF' A
#
# COMPACT_ATOMS: atom_id res chain seq x y z
N MET A 1 11.77 -2.71 -4.21
CA MET A 1 11.13 -2.59 -2.91
C MET A 1 9.66 -2.24 -3.09
N TYR A 2 8.85 -2.61 -2.15
CA TYR A 2 7.40 -2.36 -2.20
C TYR A 2 6.96 -1.62 -0.96
N ALA A 3 5.86 -0.91 -1.05
CA ALA A 3 5.30 -0.19 0.09
C ALA A 3 3.78 -0.25 0.06
N VAL A 4 3.18 -0.06 1.22
CA VAL A 4 1.75 0.16 1.36
C VAL A 4 1.56 1.62 1.74
N ILE A 5 0.77 2.33 0.96
CA ILE A 5 0.53 3.76 1.18
C ILE A 5 -0.95 4.04 1.36
N ASN A 6 -1.22 5.13 2.06
CA ASN A 6 -2.55 5.71 2.14
C ASN A 6 -2.59 6.93 1.25
N ARG A 7 -3.33 6.87 0.15
CA ARG A 7 -3.40 7.95 -0.82
C ARG A 7 -4.12 9.19 -0.31
N LYS A 8 -5.03 9.00 0.64
CA LYS A 8 -5.77 10.12 1.21
C LYS A 8 -4.87 11.01 2.06
N THR A 9 -3.96 10.41 2.81
CA THR A 9 -3.03 11.14 3.68
C THR A 9 -1.65 11.27 3.07
N ASP A 10 -1.41 10.58 1.95
CA ASP A 10 -0.12 10.53 1.26
C ASP A 10 1.00 10.03 2.18
N ARG A 11 0.70 9.01 2.97
CA ARG A 11 1.66 8.42 3.91
C ARG A 11 2.02 7.01 3.54
N VAL A 12 3.29 6.68 3.73
CA VAL A 12 3.78 5.31 3.65
C VAL A 12 3.48 4.62 4.97
N LEU A 13 2.69 3.56 4.94
CA LEU A 13 2.29 2.83 6.13
C LEU A 13 3.26 1.71 6.47
N GLN A 14 3.72 0.99 5.45
CA GLN A 14 4.68 -0.09 5.61
C GLN A 14 5.56 -0.20 4.37
N THR A 15 6.75 -0.74 4.56
CA THR A 15 7.63 -1.11 3.44
C THR A 15 7.86 -2.62 3.48
N CYS A 16 7.94 -3.23 2.30
CA CYS A 16 8.09 -4.67 2.16
C CYS A 16 9.14 -4.98 1.10
N SER A 17 9.82 -6.11 1.26
CA SER A 17 10.83 -6.53 0.31
C SER A 17 10.25 -7.34 -0.85
N THR A 18 9.02 -7.85 -0.73
CA THR A 18 8.38 -8.66 -1.75
C THR A 18 7.00 -8.12 -2.09
N LYS A 19 6.56 -8.38 -3.34
CA LYS A 19 5.23 -8.01 -3.78
C LYS A 19 4.15 -8.69 -2.93
N GLU A 20 4.32 -9.97 -2.64
CA GLU A 20 3.35 -10.72 -1.84
C GLU A 20 3.22 -10.13 -0.45
N GLY A 21 4.35 -9.79 0.17
CA GLY A 21 4.36 -9.14 1.48
C GLY A 21 3.62 -7.82 1.46
N ALA A 22 3.80 -7.03 0.39
CA ALA A 22 3.10 -5.75 0.24
C ALA A 22 1.59 -5.95 0.10
N LEU A 23 1.15 -6.96 -0.66
CA LEU A 23 -0.27 -7.24 -0.82
C LEU A 23 -0.91 -7.69 0.49
N ILE A 24 -0.22 -8.52 1.26
CA ILE A 24 -0.68 -8.96 2.57
C ILE A 24 -0.75 -7.77 3.53
N ALA A 25 0.29 -6.94 3.55
CA ALA A 25 0.33 -5.76 4.40
C ALA A 25 -0.78 -4.76 4.04
N ALA A 26 -1.07 -4.60 2.75
CA ALA A 26 -2.16 -3.74 2.30
C ALA A 26 -3.50 -4.24 2.83
N GLN A 27 -3.73 -5.55 2.81
CA GLN A 27 -4.95 -6.13 3.34
C GLN A 27 -5.07 -5.90 4.85
N VAL A 28 -3.97 -6.08 5.58
CA VAL A 28 -3.94 -5.83 7.03
C VAL A 28 -4.29 -4.37 7.33
N GLU A 29 -3.70 -3.44 6.59
CA GLU A 29 -4.00 -2.01 6.78
C GLU A 29 -5.43 -1.66 6.42
N LYS A 30 -5.97 -2.26 5.36
CA LYS A 30 -7.38 -2.07 5.01
C LYS A 30 -8.31 -2.54 6.12
N ASP A 31 -8.00 -3.67 6.73
CA ASP A 31 -8.84 -4.24 7.78
C ASP A 31 -8.90 -3.38 9.04
N LYS A 32 -7.94 -2.47 9.21
CA LYS A 32 -7.92 -1.53 10.33
C LYS A 32 -8.85 -0.34 10.12
N LEU A 33 -9.34 -0.15 8.88
CA LEU A 33 -10.13 1.02 8.51
C LEU A 33 -11.58 0.63 8.22
N PRO A 34 -12.54 1.55 8.43
CA PRO A 34 -13.91 1.34 7.99
C PRO A 34 -13.98 1.25 6.46
N LEU A 35 -15.01 0.57 5.96
CA LEU A 35 -15.18 0.34 4.53
C LEU A 35 -14.99 1.57 3.64
N PRO A 36 -15.54 2.74 4.00
CA PRO A 36 -15.39 3.92 3.13
C PRO A 36 -13.94 4.39 2.93
N GLU A 37 -13.05 4.03 3.86
CA GLU A 37 -11.66 4.49 3.81
C GLU A 37 -10.71 3.45 3.23
N ARG A 38 -11.17 2.21 3.03
CA ARG A 38 -10.30 1.12 2.55
C ARG A 38 -9.78 1.35 1.14
N GLY A 39 -10.54 2.04 0.31
CA GLY A 39 -10.11 2.36 -1.05
C GLY A 39 -8.90 3.27 -1.14
N SER A 40 -8.55 3.95 -0.04
CA SER A 40 -7.37 4.82 0.01
C SER A 40 -6.07 4.05 0.19
N ILE A 41 -6.15 2.78 0.61
CA ILE A 41 -4.96 1.96 0.85
C ILE A 41 -4.59 1.23 -0.43
N THR A 42 -3.33 1.34 -0.82
CA THR A 42 -2.83 0.64 -2.00
C THR A 42 -1.41 0.16 -1.77
N ALA A 43 -1.04 -0.89 -2.50
CA ALA A 43 0.33 -1.37 -2.53
C ALA A 43 1.00 -0.84 -3.80
N VAL A 44 2.25 -0.43 -3.68
CA VAL A 44 3.00 0.14 -4.78
C VAL A 44 4.40 -0.46 -4.84
N ALA A 45 4.96 -0.51 -6.04
CA ALA A 45 6.37 -0.80 -6.23
C ALA A 45 7.14 0.51 -6.18
N MET A 46 8.20 0.54 -5.40
CA MET A 46 9.06 1.72 -5.27
C MET A 46 10.31 1.52 -6.10
N ASP A 47 10.63 2.50 -6.92
CA ASP A 47 11.87 2.51 -7.69
C ASP A 47 12.45 3.93 -7.71
N ASP A 48 13.52 4.12 -8.50
CA ASP A 48 14.20 5.42 -8.59
C ASP A 48 13.32 6.50 -9.23
N GLU A 49 12.27 6.10 -9.94
CA GLU A 49 11.36 7.02 -10.61
C GLU A 49 10.11 7.31 -9.79
N GLY A 50 9.92 6.67 -8.65
CA GLY A 50 8.78 6.88 -7.77
C GLY A 50 7.98 5.61 -7.50
N TYR A 51 6.66 5.74 -7.45
CA TYR A 51 5.76 4.65 -7.10
C TYR A 51 4.96 4.18 -8.30
N THR A 52 4.81 2.86 -8.42
CA THR A 52 3.94 2.25 -9.43
C THR A 52 2.93 1.36 -8.70
N ASP A 53 1.64 1.56 -8.95
CA ASP A 53 0.60 0.76 -8.32
C ASP A 53 0.69 -0.70 -8.77
N ILE A 54 0.61 -1.61 -7.80
CA ILE A 54 0.58 -3.05 -8.06
C ILE A 54 -0.72 -3.70 -7.60
N LEU A 55 -1.59 -2.93 -6.95
CA LEU A 55 -2.88 -3.40 -6.46
C LEU A 55 -3.98 -2.82 -7.32
N PHE A 56 -4.80 -3.70 -7.86
CA PHE A 56 -5.90 -3.32 -8.75
C PHE A 56 -7.25 -3.41 -8.05
#